data_bb5834ec1b3f35287906dd1333f3fc2b
#
_entry.id   bb5834ec1b3f35287906dd1333f3fc2b
#
_cell.length_a   1.000
_cell.length_b   1.000
_cell.length_c   1.000
_cell.angle_alpha   90.00
_cell.angle_beta   90.00
_cell.angle_gamma   90.00
#
_symmetry.space_group_name_H-M   'P 1'
#
loop_
_entity.id
_entity.type
_entity.pdbx_description
1 polymer ?
#
loop_
_entity_poly.entity_id
_entity_poly.type
_entity_poly.pdbx_seq_one_letter_code
_entity_poly.pdbx_strand_id
1 'polypeptide(L)'
;MNRYVVLARFDKNTEEKLIALRREMTNAGYASSEWPPHITLAAYEDLDAEALCDWTGEFVREHTRQKLTFGSVSLLPPYATHRETAVLCLNPVHAKPFVDFYYAFHEKYESFCKGIGSFSAVSEDKPVIHCTLSVVRVTELQDALELVFQNDVFTQAE
;
A
#
# COMPACT_ATOMS: atom_id res chain seq x y z
N MET A 1 3.08 12.62 -20.12
CA MET A 1 3.01 11.31 -19.44
C MET A 1 2.11 11.48 -18.24
N ASN A 2 0.91 10.91 -18.32
CA ASN A 2 -0.06 10.94 -17.20
C ASN A 2 0.19 9.74 -16.30
N ARG A 3 0.10 9.94 -14.98
CA ARG A 3 0.27 8.89 -13.98
C ARG A 3 -0.91 8.89 -13.03
N TYR A 4 -1.46 7.73 -12.76
CA TYR A 4 -2.59 7.56 -11.86
C TYR A 4 -2.31 6.42 -10.89
N VAL A 5 -2.75 6.59 -9.66
CA VAL A 5 -2.66 5.56 -8.63
C VAL A 5 -4.06 5.30 -8.09
N VAL A 6 -4.45 4.05 -8.07
CA VAL A 6 -5.72 3.62 -7.47
C VAL A 6 -5.43 3.06 -6.09
N LEU A 7 -6.08 3.64 -5.09
CA LEU A 7 -5.87 3.35 -3.69
C LEU A 7 -7.07 2.63 -3.08
N ALA A 8 -6.84 1.51 -2.43
CA ALA A 8 -7.80 0.94 -1.50
C ALA A 8 -7.61 1.59 -0.13
N ARG A 9 -8.66 2.26 0.36
CA ARG A 9 -8.72 2.88 1.69
C ARG A 9 -9.27 1.88 2.70
N PHE A 10 -8.95 2.09 3.95
CA PHE A 10 -9.44 1.26 5.04
C PHE A 10 -10.75 1.80 5.61
N ASP A 11 -11.42 0.98 6.43
CA ASP A 11 -12.50 1.47 7.28
C ASP A 11 -11.99 2.56 8.23
N LYS A 12 -12.93 3.35 8.74
CA LYS A 12 -12.60 4.52 9.57
C LYS A 12 -11.75 4.17 10.79
N ASN A 13 -12.07 3.07 11.47
CA ASN A 13 -11.35 2.70 12.71
C ASN A 13 -9.91 2.27 12.41
N THR A 14 -9.71 1.47 11.37
CA THR A 14 -8.37 1.06 10.92
C THR A 14 -7.56 2.25 10.43
N GLU A 15 -8.18 3.14 9.66
CA GLU A 15 -7.51 4.34 9.17
C GLU A 15 -7.06 5.25 10.32
N GLU A 16 -7.90 5.46 11.33
CA GLU A 16 -7.56 6.26 12.52
C GLU A 16 -6.37 5.66 13.29
N LYS A 17 -6.33 4.33 13.47
CA LYS A 17 -5.18 3.64 14.09
C LYS A 17 -3.89 3.83 13.28
N LEU A 18 -3.94 3.67 11.97
CA LEU A 18 -2.79 3.84 11.10
C LEU A 18 -2.30 5.30 11.06
N ILE A 19 -3.21 6.27 11.09
CA ILE A 19 -2.87 7.69 11.18
C ILE A 19 -2.19 7.99 12.54
N ALA A 20 -2.71 7.42 13.63
CA ALA A 20 -2.11 7.58 14.95
C ALA A 20 -0.69 7.04 14.98
N LEU A 21 -0.47 5.81 14.47
CA LEU A 21 0.86 5.22 14.38
C LEU A 21 1.82 6.06 13.52
N ARG A 22 1.40 6.50 12.35
CA ARG A 22 2.21 7.39 11.50
C ARG A 22 2.59 8.70 12.19
N ARG A 23 1.66 9.26 12.98
CA ARG A 23 1.93 10.46 13.78
C ARG A 23 2.96 10.21 14.87
N GLU A 24 2.91 9.07 15.56
CA GLU A 24 3.91 8.67 16.55
C GLU A 24 5.28 8.53 15.88
N MET A 25 5.35 7.87 14.73
CA MET A 25 6.58 7.75 13.95
C MET A 25 7.13 9.12 13.51
N THR A 26 6.25 10.03 13.08
CA THR A 26 6.65 11.40 12.72
C THR A 26 7.19 12.16 13.93
N ASN A 27 6.57 12.01 15.10
CA ASN A 27 7.04 12.62 16.36
C ASN A 27 8.39 12.05 16.79
N ALA A 28 8.69 10.81 16.47
CA ALA A 28 9.99 10.18 16.68
C ALA A 28 11.07 10.58 15.63
N GLY A 29 10.69 11.40 14.64
CA GLY A 29 11.62 11.93 13.62
C GLY A 29 11.62 11.17 12.29
N TYR A 30 10.76 10.17 12.11
CA TYR A 30 10.67 9.42 10.85
C TYR A 30 9.77 10.13 9.85
N ALA A 31 10.15 10.10 8.56
CA ALA A 31 9.36 10.72 7.51
C ALA A 31 8.13 9.87 7.17
N SER A 32 6.97 10.46 7.16
CA SER A 32 5.70 9.83 6.76
C SER A 32 5.19 10.38 5.43
N SER A 33 4.40 9.58 4.74
CA SER A 33 3.69 10.01 3.53
C SER A 33 2.56 11.00 3.89
N GLU A 34 2.38 12.03 3.09
CA GLU A 34 1.21 12.93 3.16
C GLU A 34 -0.09 12.25 2.69
N TRP A 35 0.03 11.16 1.96
CA TRP A 35 -1.13 10.40 1.49
C TRP A 35 -1.78 9.64 2.65
N PRO A 36 -3.12 9.52 2.64
CA PRO A 36 -3.79 8.71 3.65
C PRO A 36 -3.28 7.27 3.66
N PRO A 37 -3.39 6.54 4.78
CA PRO A 37 -3.09 5.12 4.80
C PRO A 37 -3.88 4.37 3.73
N HIS A 38 -3.20 3.52 2.97
CA HIS A 38 -3.81 2.82 1.85
C HIS A 38 -3.00 1.58 1.44
N ILE A 39 -3.65 0.72 0.67
CA ILE A 39 -2.97 -0.24 -0.20
C ILE A 39 -3.09 0.28 -1.64
N THR A 40 -1.99 0.35 -2.35
CA THR A 40 -2.03 0.62 -3.79
C THR A 40 -2.59 -0.60 -4.51
N LEU A 41 -3.73 -0.45 -5.17
CA LEU A 41 -4.28 -1.50 -6.04
C LEU A 41 -3.54 -1.53 -7.37
N ALA A 42 -3.35 -0.38 -7.98
CA ALA A 42 -2.60 -0.27 -9.22
C ALA A 42 -2.00 1.13 -9.40
N ALA A 43 -0.88 1.19 -10.12
CA ALA A 43 -0.29 2.44 -10.58
C ALA A 43 -0.11 2.36 -12.10
N TYR A 44 -0.72 3.30 -12.82
CA TYR A 44 -0.79 3.30 -14.27
C TYR A 44 -0.03 4.47 -14.88
N GLU A 45 0.60 4.24 -16.02
CA GLU A 45 1.19 5.28 -16.86
C GLU A 45 0.47 5.31 -18.22
N ASP A 46 0.16 6.53 -18.67
CA ASP A 46 -0.45 6.82 -19.98
C ASP A 46 -1.85 6.21 -20.21
N LEU A 47 -2.55 5.85 -19.15
CA LEU A 47 -3.96 5.46 -19.23
C LEU A 47 -4.85 6.70 -19.32
N ASP A 48 -5.97 6.60 -20.02
CA ASP A 48 -6.99 7.63 -20.05
C ASP A 48 -7.71 7.74 -18.70
N ALA A 49 -7.86 8.97 -18.19
CA ALA A 49 -8.44 9.21 -16.87
C ALA A 49 -9.91 8.83 -16.77
N GLU A 50 -10.70 9.11 -17.83
CA GLU A 50 -12.14 8.82 -17.87
C GLU A 50 -12.35 7.30 -17.90
N ALA A 51 -11.60 6.60 -18.75
CA ALA A 51 -11.63 5.15 -18.82
C ALA A 51 -11.24 4.48 -17.49
N LEU A 52 -10.27 5.05 -16.76
CA LEU A 52 -9.88 4.55 -15.43
C LEU A 52 -10.97 4.80 -14.39
N CYS A 53 -11.58 5.99 -14.39
CA CYS A 53 -12.68 6.31 -13.48
C CYS A 53 -13.89 5.41 -13.72
N ASP A 54 -14.26 5.19 -14.97
CA ASP A 54 -15.37 4.31 -15.34
C ASP A 54 -15.12 2.88 -14.88
N TRP A 55 -13.93 2.34 -15.18
CA TRP A 55 -13.53 1.00 -14.73
C TRP A 55 -13.55 0.87 -13.20
N THR A 56 -12.96 1.82 -12.50
CA THR A 56 -12.94 1.79 -11.03
C THR A 56 -14.37 1.86 -10.48
N GLY A 57 -15.24 2.68 -11.08
CA GLY A 57 -16.65 2.79 -10.70
C GLY A 57 -17.43 1.51 -10.96
N GLU A 58 -17.19 0.80 -12.07
CA GLU A 58 -17.76 -0.52 -12.36
C GLU A 58 -17.28 -1.55 -11.34
N PHE A 59 -15.97 -1.62 -11.14
CA PHE A 59 -15.35 -2.57 -10.24
C PHE A 59 -15.89 -2.49 -8.81
N VAL A 60 -16.01 -1.29 -8.24
CA VAL A 60 -16.51 -1.13 -6.85
C VAL A 60 -18.02 -1.42 -6.71
N ARG A 61 -18.80 -1.39 -7.81
CA ARG A 61 -20.19 -1.81 -7.79
C ARG A 61 -20.36 -3.32 -7.79
N GLU A 62 -19.41 -4.05 -8.39
CA GLU A 62 -19.45 -5.50 -8.53
C GLU A 62 -18.74 -6.23 -7.37
N HIS A 63 -17.89 -5.53 -6.65
CA HIS A 63 -17.07 -6.13 -5.59
C HIS A 63 -17.42 -5.54 -4.22
N THR A 64 -17.56 -6.42 -3.24
CA THR A 64 -17.77 -6.03 -1.84
C THR A 64 -16.45 -5.63 -1.17
N ARG A 65 -16.56 -4.92 -0.05
CA ARG A 65 -15.40 -4.63 0.81
C ARG A 65 -14.68 -5.91 1.19
N GLN A 66 -13.35 -5.86 1.17
CA GLN A 66 -12.52 -7.00 1.52
C GLN A 66 -12.05 -6.88 2.97
N LYS A 67 -12.14 -8.00 3.70
CA LYS A 67 -11.53 -8.11 5.02
C LYS A 67 -10.08 -8.51 4.86
N LEU A 68 -9.20 -7.81 5.55
CA LEU A 68 -7.79 -8.14 5.61
C LEU A 68 -7.26 -8.07 7.03
N THR A 69 -6.15 -8.73 7.28
CA THR A 69 -5.39 -8.65 8.53
C THR A 69 -3.96 -8.34 8.16
N PHE A 70 -3.36 -7.37 8.82
CA PHE A 70 -1.92 -7.16 8.70
C PHE A 70 -1.19 -8.28 9.43
N GLY A 71 -0.38 -9.04 8.69
CA GLY A 71 0.29 -10.24 9.19
C GLY A 71 1.79 -10.11 9.36
N SER A 72 2.38 -9.05 8.79
CA SER A 72 3.83 -8.84 8.85
C SER A 72 4.23 -7.39 8.63
N VAL A 73 5.46 -7.10 8.99
CA VAL A 73 6.18 -5.88 8.66
C VAL A 73 7.22 -6.21 7.61
N SER A 74 7.40 -5.35 6.63
CA SER A 74 8.46 -5.48 5.64
C SER A 74 9.19 -4.16 5.41
N LEU A 75 10.33 -4.28 4.76
CA LEU A 75 11.14 -3.17 4.31
C LEU A 75 11.23 -3.24 2.79
N LEU A 76 10.78 -2.19 2.13
CA LEU A 76 11.14 -2.02 0.73
C LEU A 76 12.57 -1.50 0.65
N PRO A 77 13.37 -2.03 -0.31
CA PRO A 77 14.77 -1.64 -0.41
C PRO A 77 14.90 -0.13 -0.65
N PRO A 78 16.00 0.47 -0.21
CA PRO A 78 16.24 1.89 -0.43
C PRO A 78 16.35 2.19 -1.92
N TYR A 79 15.91 3.38 -2.30
CA TYR A 79 16.17 3.89 -3.64
C TYR A 79 17.68 4.05 -3.88
N ALA A 80 18.12 3.88 -5.12
CA ALA A 80 19.53 3.99 -5.48
C ALA A 80 20.18 5.33 -5.04
N THR A 81 19.37 6.39 -4.89
CA THR A 81 19.77 7.73 -4.47
C THR A 81 19.78 7.94 -2.95
N HIS A 82 19.17 7.03 -2.17
CA HIS A 82 18.99 7.15 -0.71
C HIS A 82 19.22 5.80 -0.04
N ARG A 83 20.44 5.27 -0.19
CA ARG A 83 20.80 3.91 0.29
C ARG A 83 20.78 3.75 1.81
N GLU A 84 20.77 4.85 2.54
CA GLU A 84 20.72 4.91 4.00
C GLU A 84 19.31 4.77 4.57
N THR A 85 18.28 4.81 3.73
CA THR A 85 16.89 4.73 4.16
C THR A 85 16.17 3.53 3.55
N ALA A 86 15.14 3.04 4.24
CA ALA A 86 14.22 2.02 3.76
C ALA A 86 12.78 2.45 4.03
N VAL A 87 11.84 1.93 3.23
CA VAL A 87 10.41 2.17 3.45
C VAL A 87 9.86 1.06 4.33
N LEU A 88 9.39 1.43 5.51
CA LEU A 88 8.77 0.52 6.47
C LEU A 88 7.29 0.37 6.13
N CYS A 89 6.84 -0.87 5.98
CA CYS A 89 5.51 -1.20 5.52
C CYS A 89 4.83 -2.27 6.38
N LEU A 90 3.49 -2.20 6.45
CA LEU A 90 2.65 -3.32 6.87
C LEU A 90 2.20 -4.11 5.65
N ASN A 91 2.22 -5.44 5.77
CA ASN A 91 1.75 -6.32 4.71
C ASN A 91 0.51 -7.08 5.16
N PRO A 92 -0.55 -7.10 4.34
CA PRO A 92 -1.71 -7.93 4.61
C PRO A 92 -1.38 -9.42 4.46
N VAL A 93 -2.08 -10.25 5.21
CA VAL A 93 -2.12 -11.68 4.95
C VAL A 93 -2.74 -11.89 3.57
N HIS A 94 -2.09 -12.69 2.72
CA HIS A 94 -2.57 -13.01 1.38
C HIS A 94 -3.71 -14.05 1.43
N ALA A 95 -4.83 -13.68 2.07
CA ALA A 95 -6.04 -14.48 2.05
C ALA A 95 -6.62 -14.54 0.63
N LYS A 96 -7.09 -15.72 0.22
CA LYS A 96 -7.56 -15.94 -1.16
C LYS A 96 -8.58 -14.89 -1.65
N PRO A 97 -9.62 -14.50 -0.89
CA PRO A 97 -10.58 -13.50 -1.36
C PRO A 97 -9.93 -12.15 -1.67
N PHE A 98 -8.97 -11.72 -0.85
CA PHE A 98 -8.24 -10.47 -1.06
C PHE A 98 -7.29 -10.55 -2.26
N VAL A 99 -6.62 -11.69 -2.44
CA VAL A 99 -5.76 -11.92 -3.60
C VAL A 99 -6.59 -11.93 -4.88
N ASP A 100 -7.72 -12.66 -4.91
CA ASP A 100 -8.62 -12.70 -6.05
C ASP A 100 -9.13 -11.29 -6.41
N PHE A 101 -9.53 -10.49 -5.41
CA PHE A 101 -9.95 -9.11 -5.58
C PHE A 101 -8.84 -8.25 -6.20
N TYR A 102 -7.61 -8.39 -5.71
CA TYR A 102 -6.46 -7.63 -6.21
C TYR A 102 -6.18 -7.97 -7.68
N TYR A 103 -6.17 -9.26 -8.03
CA TYR A 103 -5.94 -9.72 -9.40
C TYR A 103 -7.08 -9.32 -10.35
N ALA A 104 -8.33 -9.43 -9.91
CA ALA A 104 -9.49 -9.02 -10.71
C ALA A 104 -9.42 -7.52 -11.09
N PHE A 105 -8.89 -6.68 -10.22
CA PHE A 105 -8.71 -5.26 -10.54
C PHE A 105 -7.76 -5.04 -11.72
N HIS A 106 -6.77 -5.92 -11.90
CA HIS A 106 -5.76 -5.82 -12.96
C HIS A 106 -6.21 -6.38 -14.32
N GLU A 107 -7.31 -7.14 -14.40
CA GLU A 107 -7.72 -7.82 -15.65
C GLU A 107 -7.84 -6.88 -16.85
N LYS A 108 -8.26 -5.63 -16.65
CA LYS A 108 -8.57 -4.72 -17.75
C LYS A 108 -7.36 -3.88 -18.20
N TYR A 109 -6.54 -3.40 -17.29
CA TYR A 109 -5.52 -2.38 -17.60
C TYR A 109 -4.11 -2.74 -17.14
N GLU A 110 -3.83 -4.01 -16.92
CA GLU A 110 -2.50 -4.50 -16.47
C GLU A 110 -1.34 -3.96 -17.31
N SER A 111 -1.50 -3.89 -18.64
CA SER A 111 -0.45 -3.42 -19.55
C SER A 111 -0.05 -1.95 -19.35
N PHE A 112 -0.82 -1.19 -18.59
CA PHE A 112 -0.49 0.19 -18.19
C PHE A 112 0.26 0.27 -16.87
N CYS A 113 0.41 -0.84 -16.12
CA CYS A 113 1.27 -0.96 -14.95
C CYS A 113 2.73 -1.10 -15.37
N LYS A 114 3.33 -0.02 -15.86
CA LYS A 114 4.70 0.04 -16.38
C LYS A 114 5.49 1.17 -15.74
N GLY A 115 6.79 1.22 -15.99
CA GLY A 115 7.65 2.25 -15.43
C GLY A 115 7.65 2.22 -13.90
N ILE A 116 7.29 3.34 -13.26
CA ILE A 116 7.19 3.38 -11.79
C ILE A 116 5.99 2.56 -11.27
N GLY A 117 4.99 2.29 -12.10
CA GLY A 117 3.82 1.49 -11.74
C GLY A 117 4.07 -0.02 -11.71
N SER A 118 5.19 -0.49 -12.24
CA SER A 118 5.50 -1.92 -12.37
C SER A 118 5.48 -2.68 -11.04
N PHE A 119 5.72 -2.01 -9.90
CA PHE A 119 5.64 -2.65 -8.57
C PHE A 119 4.25 -3.20 -8.23
N SER A 120 3.20 -2.68 -8.86
CA SER A 120 1.81 -3.13 -8.66
C SER A 120 1.36 -4.18 -9.67
N ALA A 121 2.14 -4.41 -10.74
CA ALA A 121 1.80 -5.36 -11.78
C ALA A 121 1.73 -6.80 -11.24
N VAL A 122 0.75 -7.57 -11.74
CA VAL A 122 0.53 -8.97 -11.32
C VAL A 122 1.07 -9.98 -12.33
N SER A 123 1.44 -9.50 -13.53
CA SER A 123 1.87 -10.34 -14.66
C SER A 123 3.34 -10.76 -14.61
N GLU A 124 4.20 -9.98 -13.99
CA GLU A 124 5.66 -10.23 -14.00
C GLU A 124 6.10 -11.06 -12.82
N ASP A 125 5.82 -10.59 -11.62
CA ASP A 125 6.14 -11.28 -10.37
C ASP A 125 4.99 -11.06 -9.39
N LYS A 126 5.05 -11.71 -8.24
CA LYS A 126 4.05 -11.48 -7.20
C LYS A 126 4.13 -10.02 -6.73
N PRO A 127 3.05 -9.24 -6.81
CA PRO A 127 3.07 -7.85 -6.36
C PRO A 127 3.40 -7.76 -4.88
N VAL A 128 4.18 -6.74 -4.50
CA VAL A 128 4.44 -6.45 -3.10
C VAL A 128 3.30 -5.62 -2.55
N ILE A 129 2.25 -6.29 -2.10
CA ILE A 129 1.08 -5.64 -1.54
C ILE A 129 1.41 -5.12 -0.13
N HIS A 130 1.29 -3.81 0.08
CA HIS A 130 1.71 -3.18 1.33
C HIS A 130 0.94 -1.90 1.63
N CYS A 131 0.95 -1.53 2.91
CA CYS A 131 0.60 -0.21 3.40
C CYS A 131 1.86 0.47 3.95
N THR A 132 2.31 1.52 3.31
CA THR A 132 3.49 2.28 3.77
C THR A 132 3.20 2.96 5.09
N LEU A 133 4.09 2.77 6.06
CA LEU A 133 4.06 3.49 7.34
C LEU A 133 4.96 4.72 7.30
N SER A 134 6.25 4.52 7.00
CA SER A 134 7.26 5.56 7.16
C SER A 134 8.49 5.26 6.33
N VAL A 135 9.33 6.27 6.13
CA VAL A 135 10.70 6.12 5.64
C VAL A 135 11.63 6.23 6.83
N VAL A 136 12.48 5.23 7.04
CA VAL A 136 13.35 5.12 8.20
C VAL A 136 14.81 4.97 7.76
N ARG A 137 15.74 5.46 8.56
CA ARG A 137 17.15 5.13 8.36
C ARG A 137 17.42 3.69 8.75
N VAL A 138 18.26 3.02 8.00
CA VAL A 138 18.62 1.61 8.28
C VAL A 138 19.21 1.45 9.67
N THR A 139 19.93 2.45 10.19
CA THR A 139 20.50 2.46 11.54
C THR A 139 19.48 2.66 12.66
N GLU A 140 18.25 3.06 12.35
CA GLU A 140 17.16 3.37 13.30
C GLU A 140 16.02 2.33 13.22
N LEU A 141 16.23 1.25 12.48
CA LEU A 141 15.19 0.24 12.22
C LEU A 141 14.66 -0.42 13.49
N GLN A 142 15.52 -0.68 14.47
CA GLN A 142 15.10 -1.31 15.71
C GLN A 142 14.07 -0.43 16.43
N ASP A 143 14.38 0.84 16.64
CA ASP A 143 13.51 1.78 17.36
C ASP A 143 12.18 1.98 16.61
N ALA A 144 12.24 2.06 15.28
CA ALA A 144 11.04 2.18 14.45
C ALA A 144 10.15 0.92 14.54
N LEU A 145 10.72 -0.27 14.56
CA LEU A 145 9.97 -1.53 14.73
C LEU A 145 9.36 -1.64 16.13
N GLU A 146 10.04 -1.19 17.17
CA GLU A 146 9.49 -1.16 18.52
C GLU A 146 8.22 -0.31 18.59
N LEU A 147 8.19 0.85 17.94
CA LEU A 147 6.97 1.68 17.83
C LEU A 147 5.83 0.92 17.14
N VAL A 148 6.11 0.22 16.03
CA VAL A 148 5.09 -0.55 15.31
C VAL A 148 4.53 -1.67 16.18
N PHE A 149 5.39 -2.42 16.88
CA PHE A 149 4.96 -3.56 17.70
C PHE A 149 4.28 -3.18 19.02
N GLN A 150 4.46 -1.95 19.49
CA GLN A 150 3.71 -1.42 20.62
C GLN A 150 2.28 -1.00 20.24
N ASN A 151 1.99 -0.86 18.95
CA ASN A 151 0.69 -0.46 18.44
C ASN A 151 -0.16 -1.67 18.01
N ASP A 152 -1.48 -1.57 18.25
CA ASP A 152 -2.45 -2.61 17.89
C ASP A 152 -2.90 -2.45 16.43
N VAL A 153 -1.93 -2.60 15.50
CA VAL A 153 -2.19 -2.53 14.04
C VAL A 153 -2.30 -3.90 13.38
N PHE A 154 -1.89 -4.98 14.07
CA PHE A 154 -2.00 -6.36 13.59
C PHE A 154 -3.37 -6.94 13.91
N THR A 155 -4.42 -6.13 13.71
CA THR A 155 -5.81 -6.53 13.90
C THR A 155 -6.51 -6.64 12.57
N GLN A 156 -7.69 -7.24 12.59
CA GLN A 156 -8.53 -7.34 11.41
C GLN A 156 -8.96 -5.91 10.97
N ALA A 157 -8.75 -5.61 9.70
CA ALA A 157 -9.14 -4.38 9.03
C ALA A 157 -10.19 -4.68 7.93
N GLU A 158 -11.00 -3.71 7.57
CA GLU A 158 -11.97 -3.79 6.47
C GLU A 158 -11.70 -2.72 5.40
#